data_fbf209560b4d76ea35ec67adcfa7577f
#
_entry.id   fbf209560b4d76ea35ec67adcfa7577f
#
_cell.length_a   1.000
_cell.length_b   1.000
_cell.length_c   1.000
_cell.angle_alpha   90.00
_cell.angle_beta   90.00
_cell.angle_gamma   90.00
#
_symmetry.space_group_name_H-M   'P 1'
#
loop_
_entity.id
_entity.type
_entity.pdbx_description
1 polymer ?
#
loop_
_entity_poly.entity_id
_entity_poly.type
_entity_poly.pdbx_seq_one_letter_code
_entity_poly.pdbx_strand_id
1 'polypeptide(L)'
;MKITFNINYSTRWGETLHICGELPALGGGDDRLAPAMKMVGPAMWQLTVDADEVPETSSYRYIVKPEQGAWRLEWGDAHILRRCPGAMEYRLYDCWQDQPLDKPYYSSAFVDGILRRSCKDQPLRPVPGMLTVRVSAPMIAPGERLAMAGSIPALGNWDPRQ
;
A
#
# COMPACT_ATOMS: atom_id res chain seq x y z
N MET A 1 -17.34 16.16 17.28
CA MET A 1 -17.41 14.82 16.67
C MET A 1 -16.19 14.04 17.08
N LYS A 2 -16.36 12.74 17.40
CA LYS A 2 -15.25 11.89 17.84
C LYS A 2 -14.77 11.02 16.68
N ILE A 3 -13.47 11.00 16.39
CA ILE A 3 -12.89 10.22 15.31
C ILE A 3 -11.81 9.31 15.89
N THR A 4 -11.97 8.00 15.71
CA THR A 4 -11.01 6.99 16.16
C THR A 4 -10.41 6.31 14.94
N PHE A 5 -9.11 6.47 14.78
CA PHE A 5 -8.30 5.82 13.75
C PHE A 5 -7.67 4.57 14.34
N ASN A 6 -7.78 3.46 13.63
CA ASN A 6 -7.16 2.19 13.98
C ASN A 6 -6.38 1.68 12.77
N ILE A 7 -5.14 1.25 12.99
CA ILE A 7 -4.31 0.66 11.95
C ILE A 7 -3.48 -0.49 12.52
N ASN A 8 -3.36 -1.56 11.76
CA ASN A 8 -2.46 -2.66 12.09
C ASN A 8 -1.14 -2.47 11.33
N TYR A 9 -0.07 -2.20 12.08
CA TYR A 9 1.26 -2.01 11.52
C TYR A 9 2.36 -2.36 12.53
N SER A 10 3.31 -3.20 12.12
CA SER A 10 4.46 -3.57 12.95
C SER A 10 5.58 -2.56 12.81
N THR A 11 5.81 -1.74 13.84
CA THR A 11 6.96 -0.85 13.91
C THR A 11 8.18 -1.56 14.48
N ARG A 12 9.37 -1.00 14.22
CA ARG A 12 10.60 -1.42 14.87
C ARG A 12 10.75 -0.74 16.23
N TRP A 13 11.66 -1.26 17.05
CA TRP A 13 12.00 -0.61 18.32
C TRP A 13 12.46 0.84 18.09
N GLY A 14 11.95 1.77 18.90
CA GLY A 14 12.23 3.20 18.77
C GLY A 14 11.45 3.92 17.64
N GLU A 15 10.50 3.24 17.00
CA GLU A 15 9.61 3.86 16.01
C GLU A 15 8.21 4.10 16.61
N THR A 16 7.63 5.25 16.27
CA THR A 16 6.25 5.60 16.62
C THR A 16 5.43 5.86 15.35
N LEU A 17 4.16 5.49 15.39
CA LEU A 17 3.22 5.77 14.31
C LEU A 17 2.48 7.06 14.59
N HIS A 18 2.37 7.90 13.57
CA HIS A 18 1.70 9.19 13.58
C HIS A 18 0.67 9.22 12.46
N ILE A 19 -0.30 10.11 12.57
CA ILE A 19 -1.27 10.38 11.51
C ILE A 19 -1.28 11.86 11.19
N CYS A 20 -1.11 12.22 9.93
CA CYS A 20 -1.18 13.58 9.43
C CYS A 20 -2.39 13.74 8.51
N GLY A 21 -3.12 14.81 8.63
CA GLY A 21 -4.28 15.07 7.79
C GLY A 21 -4.71 16.52 7.79
N GLU A 22 -5.67 16.85 6.94
CA GLU A 22 -6.18 18.21 6.78
C GLU A 22 -6.91 18.74 8.02
N LEU A 23 -7.46 17.85 8.84
CA LEU A 23 -8.10 18.28 10.09
C LEU A 23 -7.07 18.93 11.02
N PRO A 24 -7.42 20.05 11.70
CA PRO A 24 -6.52 20.70 12.67
C PRO A 24 -6.00 19.72 13.74
N ALA A 25 -6.87 18.82 14.22
CA ALA A 25 -6.52 17.79 15.19
C ALA A 25 -5.50 16.75 14.66
N LEU A 26 -5.28 16.69 13.33
CA LEU A 26 -4.29 15.84 12.66
C LEU A 26 -3.09 16.63 12.13
N GLY A 27 -2.87 17.85 12.62
CA GLY A 27 -1.75 18.70 12.24
C GLY A 27 -2.01 19.63 11.06
N GLY A 28 -3.23 19.67 10.50
CA GLY A 28 -3.60 20.60 9.42
C GLY A 28 -2.76 20.44 8.15
N GLY A 29 -2.27 19.22 7.86
CA GLY A 29 -1.41 18.91 6.71
C GLY A 29 0.10 19.08 6.97
N ASP A 30 0.52 19.52 8.18
CA ASP A 30 1.94 19.58 8.54
C ASP A 30 2.36 18.28 9.24
N ASP A 31 3.24 17.52 8.60
CA ASP A 31 3.79 16.25 9.13
C ASP A 31 4.52 16.43 10.47
N ARG A 32 5.03 17.64 10.77
CA ARG A 32 5.70 17.97 12.03
C ARG A 32 4.73 18.01 13.19
N LEU A 33 3.50 18.46 12.93
CA LEU A 33 2.43 18.59 13.90
C LEU A 33 1.56 17.33 13.99
N ALA A 34 1.85 16.30 13.19
CA ALA A 34 1.13 15.03 13.19
C ALA A 34 1.12 14.38 14.58
N PRO A 35 -0.04 14.15 15.21
CA PRO A 35 -0.13 13.54 16.53
C PRO A 35 0.34 12.08 16.49
N ALA A 36 0.94 11.64 17.59
CA ALA A 36 1.37 10.26 17.79
C ALA A 36 0.17 9.37 18.12
N MET A 37 0.14 8.19 17.54
CA MET A 37 -0.80 7.13 17.89
C MET A 37 -0.31 6.35 19.12
N LYS A 38 -1.21 5.64 19.78
CA LYS A 38 -0.90 4.76 20.90
C LYS A 38 -1.02 3.30 20.46
N MET A 39 -0.06 2.48 20.84
CA MET A 39 -0.16 1.04 20.67
C MET A 39 -1.14 0.48 21.70
N VAL A 40 -2.21 -0.14 21.22
CA VAL A 40 -3.29 -0.71 22.06
C VAL A 40 -3.29 -2.23 22.05
N GLY A 41 -2.46 -2.86 21.21
CA GLY A 41 -2.30 -4.31 21.11
C GLY A 41 -1.11 -4.67 20.24
N PRO A 42 -0.82 -5.96 20.05
CA PRO A 42 0.26 -6.39 19.15
C PRO A 42 0.06 -5.80 17.74
N ALA A 43 0.97 -4.91 17.32
CA ALA A 43 0.92 -4.20 16.04
C ALA A 43 -0.36 -3.36 15.80
N MET A 44 -1.23 -3.17 16.79
CA MET A 44 -2.44 -2.37 16.67
C MET A 44 -2.22 -0.98 17.25
N TRP A 45 -2.36 0.03 16.42
CA TRP A 45 -2.23 1.44 16.79
C TRP A 45 -3.57 2.13 16.73
N GLN A 46 -3.78 3.03 17.67
CA GLN A 46 -5.03 3.79 17.78
C GLN A 46 -4.75 5.25 18.12
N LEU A 47 -5.52 6.15 17.51
CA LEU A 47 -5.63 7.54 17.90
C LEU A 47 -7.11 7.93 17.90
N THR A 48 -7.53 8.59 18.98
CA THR A 48 -8.84 9.22 19.03
C THR A 48 -8.66 10.73 19.12
N VAL A 49 -9.31 11.46 18.26
CA VAL A 49 -9.34 12.94 18.24
C VAL A 49 -10.78 13.44 18.28
N ASP A 50 -10.94 14.63 18.82
CA ASP A 50 -12.18 15.38 18.73
C ASP A 50 -12.05 16.43 17.64
N ALA A 51 -13.03 16.54 16.76
CA ALA A 51 -13.14 17.55 15.74
C ALA A 51 -14.47 18.30 15.90
N ASP A 52 -14.43 19.62 15.86
CA ASP A 52 -15.63 20.43 15.93
C ASP A 52 -16.50 20.20 14.69
N GLU A 53 -15.88 20.15 13.53
CA GLU A 53 -16.51 19.87 12.25
C GLU A 53 -15.63 18.96 11.40
N VAL A 54 -16.27 18.05 10.66
CA VAL A 54 -15.64 17.22 9.63
C VAL A 54 -16.11 17.75 8.27
N PRO A 55 -15.20 18.20 7.39
CA PRO A 55 -15.52 18.57 6.02
C PRO A 55 -16.20 17.41 5.27
N GLU A 56 -16.81 17.68 4.12
CA GLU A 56 -17.44 16.64 3.28
C GLU A 56 -16.45 15.53 2.95
N THR A 57 -15.20 15.92 2.66
CA THR A 57 -14.06 15.03 2.51
C THR A 57 -12.85 15.64 3.22
N SER A 58 -12.02 14.79 3.85
CA SER A 58 -10.76 15.18 4.46
C SER A 58 -9.73 14.10 4.24
N SER A 59 -8.57 14.48 3.72
CA SER A 59 -7.48 13.55 3.48
C SER A 59 -6.58 13.38 4.70
N TYR A 60 -5.99 12.19 4.86
CA TYR A 60 -5.01 11.88 5.89
C TYR A 60 -4.08 10.74 5.44
N ARG A 61 -2.92 10.63 6.09
CA ARG A 61 -1.93 9.57 5.86
C ARG A 61 -1.21 9.21 7.15
N TYR A 62 -0.62 8.03 7.17
CA TYR A 62 0.19 7.56 8.29
C TYR A 62 1.67 7.81 8.07
N ILE A 63 2.40 8.07 9.16
CA ILE A 63 3.82 8.39 9.15
C ILE A 63 4.50 7.60 10.26
N VAL A 64 5.57 6.88 9.94
CA VAL A 64 6.45 6.27 10.94
C VAL A 64 7.58 7.23 11.22
N LYS A 65 7.71 7.62 12.49
CA LYS A 65 8.78 8.50 12.98
C LYS A 65 9.70 7.69 13.88
N PRO A 66 10.96 7.41 13.47
CA PRO A 66 11.97 6.84 14.33
C PRO A 66 12.54 7.90 15.28
N GLU A 67 13.12 7.50 16.40
CA GLU A 67 13.87 8.42 17.28
C GLU A 67 15.04 9.10 16.56
N GLN A 68 15.66 8.38 15.62
CA GLN A 68 16.73 8.89 14.78
C GLN A 68 16.53 8.41 13.34
N GLY A 69 16.82 9.28 12.37
CA GLY A 69 16.75 8.95 10.94
C GLY A 69 15.57 9.58 10.22
N ALA A 70 15.36 9.14 9.00
CA ALA A 70 14.32 9.66 8.12
C ALA A 70 12.95 9.07 8.46
N TRP A 71 11.91 9.90 8.37
CA TRP A 71 10.54 9.47 8.51
C TRP A 71 10.13 8.62 7.30
N ARG A 72 9.27 7.63 7.53
CA ARG A 72 8.65 6.84 6.46
C ARG A 72 7.19 7.23 6.35
N LEU A 73 6.79 7.63 5.16
CA LEU A 73 5.42 7.94 4.82
C LEU A 73 4.81 6.76 4.06
N GLU A 74 3.51 6.61 4.14
CA GLU A 74 2.78 5.71 3.25
C GLU A 74 2.98 6.11 1.79
N TRP A 75 2.92 5.11 0.92
CA TRP A 75 2.93 5.28 -0.52
C TRP A 75 1.51 5.46 -1.06
N GLY A 76 1.43 6.11 -2.23
CA GLY A 76 0.17 6.25 -2.96
C GLY A 76 -0.68 7.41 -2.49
N ASP A 77 -1.98 7.30 -2.76
CA ASP A 77 -2.96 8.32 -2.43
C ASP A 77 -3.26 8.35 -0.93
N ALA A 78 -3.58 9.53 -0.43
CA ALA A 78 -4.00 9.68 0.96
C ALA A 78 -5.33 8.95 1.21
N HIS A 79 -5.52 8.48 2.43
CA HIS A 79 -6.82 8.00 2.89
C HIS A 79 -7.84 9.13 2.90
N ILE A 80 -9.09 8.81 2.68
CA ILE A 80 -10.18 9.80 2.62
C ILE A 80 -11.22 9.50 3.70
N LEU A 81 -11.35 10.42 4.64
CA LEU A 81 -12.49 10.47 5.55
C LEU A 81 -13.64 11.20 4.84
N ARG A 82 -14.77 10.53 4.70
CA ARG A 82 -16.00 11.11 4.14
C ARG A 82 -16.99 11.37 5.25
N ARG A 83 -17.57 12.57 5.23
CA ARG A 83 -18.61 12.95 6.17
C ARG A 83 -19.88 12.15 5.91
N CYS A 84 -20.40 11.53 6.97
CA CYS A 84 -21.73 10.91 6.98
C CYS A 84 -22.69 11.84 7.71
N PRO A 85 -23.76 12.32 7.07
CA PRO A 85 -24.74 13.18 7.72
C PRO A 85 -25.32 12.54 8.99
N GLY A 86 -25.32 13.29 10.08
CA GLY A 86 -25.84 12.82 11.37
C GLY A 86 -24.91 11.92 12.19
N ALA A 87 -23.75 11.56 11.68
CA ALA A 87 -22.77 10.81 12.46
C ALA A 87 -22.08 11.70 13.49
N MET A 88 -22.03 11.23 14.74
CA MET A 88 -21.35 11.88 15.86
C MET A 88 -20.03 11.24 16.19
N GLU A 89 -19.83 10.02 15.73
CA GLU A 89 -18.63 9.21 15.96
C GLU A 89 -18.22 8.48 14.67
N TYR A 90 -16.92 8.48 14.39
CA TYR A 90 -16.28 7.76 13.29
C TYR A 90 -15.29 6.75 13.85
N ARG A 91 -15.29 5.55 13.32
CA ARG A 91 -14.28 4.53 13.60
C ARG A 91 -13.72 4.02 12.28
N LEU A 92 -12.46 4.32 12.04
CA LEU A 92 -11.74 3.98 10.83
C LEU A 92 -10.80 2.80 11.14
N TYR A 93 -10.72 1.86 10.21
CA TYR A 93 -9.84 0.70 10.27
C TYR A 93 -9.06 0.64 8.96
N ASP A 94 -7.80 1.00 9.03
CA ASP A 94 -6.96 1.15 7.86
C ASP A 94 -5.85 0.10 7.82
N CYS A 95 -5.30 -0.08 6.63
CA CYS A 95 -4.10 -0.85 6.40
C CYS A 95 -3.01 0.07 5.87
N TRP A 96 -1.75 -0.16 6.30
CA TRP A 96 -0.60 0.57 5.80
C TRP A 96 -0.42 0.33 4.30
N GLN A 97 -0.22 1.41 3.55
CA GLN A 97 0.00 1.36 2.11
C GLN A 97 1.50 1.40 1.81
N ASP A 98 2.05 0.26 1.40
CA ASP A 98 3.46 0.15 1.03
C ASP A 98 3.74 0.51 -0.44
N GLN A 99 2.69 0.57 -1.26
CA GLN A 99 2.80 0.77 -2.70
C GLN A 99 1.60 1.53 -3.27
N PRO A 100 1.77 2.23 -4.41
CA PRO A 100 0.67 2.84 -5.13
C PRO A 100 -0.40 1.80 -5.50
N LEU A 101 -1.67 2.19 -5.44
CA LEU A 101 -2.79 1.31 -5.79
C LEU A 101 -2.76 0.87 -7.26
N ASP A 102 -2.20 1.69 -8.13
CA ASP A 102 -2.03 1.41 -9.56
C ASP A 102 -0.86 0.45 -9.87
N LYS A 103 0.02 0.19 -8.90
CA LYS A 103 1.14 -0.74 -9.00
C LYS A 103 1.17 -1.75 -7.86
N PRO A 104 0.13 -2.56 -7.70
CA PRO A 104 0.09 -3.55 -6.63
C PRO A 104 1.19 -4.60 -6.83
N TYR A 105 1.87 -4.93 -5.75
CA TYR A 105 2.87 -6.00 -5.77
C TYR A 105 2.17 -7.37 -5.73
N TYR A 106 2.17 -8.08 -6.85
CA TYR A 106 1.68 -9.45 -6.89
C TYR A 106 2.84 -10.42 -6.65
N SER A 107 2.95 -10.93 -5.45
CA SER A 107 3.78 -12.13 -5.24
C SER A 107 3.18 -13.32 -6.00
N SER A 108 4.02 -14.24 -6.47
CA SER A 108 3.55 -15.48 -7.12
C SER A 108 2.59 -16.25 -6.19
N ALA A 109 2.84 -16.26 -4.89
CA ALA A 109 1.95 -16.88 -3.91
C ALA A 109 0.55 -16.24 -3.88
N PHE A 110 0.46 -14.90 -3.96
CA PHE A 110 -0.82 -14.20 -4.02
C PHE A 110 -1.54 -14.46 -5.36
N VAL A 111 -0.81 -14.33 -6.48
CA VAL A 111 -1.37 -14.56 -7.81
C VAL A 111 -1.84 -16.00 -7.96
N ASP A 112 -1.02 -16.97 -7.58
CA ASP A 112 -1.32 -18.39 -7.76
C ASP A 112 -2.32 -18.91 -6.73
N GLY A 113 -2.24 -18.41 -5.48
CA GLY A 113 -3.12 -18.85 -4.41
C GLY A 113 -4.51 -18.22 -4.42
N ILE A 114 -4.63 -16.95 -4.81
CA ILE A 114 -5.87 -16.18 -4.71
C ILE A 114 -6.50 -15.92 -6.07
N LEU A 115 -5.75 -15.33 -7.02
CA LEU A 115 -6.30 -14.92 -8.30
C LEU A 115 -6.47 -16.08 -9.29
N ARG A 116 -5.58 -17.07 -9.27
CA ARG A 116 -5.60 -18.20 -10.21
C ARG A 116 -6.28 -19.47 -9.69
N ARG A 117 -6.89 -19.42 -8.54
CA ARG A 117 -7.51 -20.60 -7.91
C ARG A 117 -8.58 -21.30 -8.77
N SER A 118 -9.13 -20.61 -9.76
CA SER A 118 -10.15 -21.14 -10.68
C SER A 118 -9.66 -21.37 -12.11
N CYS A 119 -8.45 -20.94 -12.47
CA CYS A 119 -7.88 -21.23 -13.79
C CYS A 119 -7.31 -22.66 -13.78
N LYS A 120 -8.00 -23.58 -14.42
CA LYS A 120 -7.42 -24.87 -14.82
C LYS A 120 -6.38 -24.59 -15.92
N ASP A 121 -5.19 -24.20 -15.51
CA ASP A 121 -4.07 -24.08 -16.43
C ASP A 121 -3.86 -25.48 -17.05
N GLN A 122 -4.05 -25.59 -18.36
CA GLN A 122 -3.64 -26.81 -19.05
C GLN A 122 -2.12 -26.97 -18.87
N PRO A 123 -1.68 -28.11 -18.37
CA PRO A 123 -0.24 -28.35 -18.25
C PRO A 123 0.39 -28.23 -19.63
N LEU A 124 1.37 -27.30 -19.75
CA LEU A 124 2.17 -27.23 -20.96
C LEU A 124 2.89 -28.57 -21.14
N ARG A 125 2.65 -29.24 -22.28
CA ARG A 125 3.41 -30.45 -22.62
C ARG A 125 4.82 -30.03 -22.95
N PRO A 126 5.84 -30.51 -22.20
CA PRO A 126 7.24 -30.18 -22.50
C PRO A 126 7.60 -30.76 -23.86
N VAL A 127 8.14 -29.93 -24.74
CA VAL A 127 8.70 -30.34 -26.02
C VAL A 127 10.21 -30.44 -25.83
N PRO A 128 10.84 -31.60 -26.11
CA PRO A 128 12.28 -31.73 -26.00
C PRO A 128 13.03 -30.66 -26.80
N GLY A 129 14.02 -30.03 -26.20
CA GLY A 129 14.82 -28.97 -26.82
C GLY A 129 14.16 -27.58 -26.82
N MET A 130 12.97 -27.41 -26.24
CA MET A 130 12.32 -26.12 -26.09
C MET A 130 12.28 -25.67 -24.62
N LEU A 131 12.58 -24.38 -24.39
CA LEU A 131 12.35 -23.70 -23.13
C LEU A 131 11.08 -22.87 -23.25
N THR A 132 10.08 -23.21 -22.45
CA THR A 132 8.85 -22.39 -22.36
C THR A 132 8.92 -21.52 -21.13
N VAL A 133 8.91 -20.22 -21.33
CA VAL A 133 8.87 -19.22 -20.24
C VAL A 133 7.48 -18.63 -20.20
N ARG A 134 6.85 -18.70 -19.03
CA ARG A 134 5.55 -18.08 -18.77
C ARG A 134 5.73 -16.94 -17.77
N VAL A 135 5.37 -15.75 -18.16
CA VAL A 135 5.45 -14.55 -17.31
C VAL A 135 4.04 -14.02 -17.07
N SER A 136 3.71 -13.76 -15.81
CA SER A 136 2.48 -13.03 -15.48
C SER A 136 2.83 -11.56 -15.26
N ALA A 137 2.29 -10.71 -16.11
CA ALA A 137 2.51 -9.26 -16.05
C ALA A 137 1.15 -8.53 -16.18
N PRO A 138 0.30 -8.57 -15.12
CA PRO A 138 -1.07 -8.08 -15.18
C PRO A 138 -1.18 -6.56 -15.30
N MET A 139 -0.09 -5.82 -15.05
CA MET A 139 -0.07 -4.36 -14.96
C MET A 139 0.81 -3.72 -16.03
N ILE A 140 0.74 -4.22 -17.27
CA ILE A 140 1.40 -3.54 -18.41
C ILE A 140 0.52 -2.36 -18.81
N ALA A 141 1.08 -1.15 -18.74
CA ALA A 141 0.38 0.06 -19.15
C ALA A 141 0.24 0.15 -20.69
N PRO A 142 -0.75 0.88 -21.21
CA PRO A 142 -0.85 1.15 -22.65
C PRO A 142 0.44 1.74 -23.18
N GLY A 143 1.03 1.10 -24.20
CA GLY A 143 2.32 1.50 -24.80
C GLY A 143 3.56 0.83 -24.21
N GLU A 144 3.44 0.13 -23.09
CA GLU A 144 4.51 -0.73 -22.57
C GLU A 144 4.50 -2.10 -23.24
N ARG A 145 5.69 -2.71 -23.36
CA ARG A 145 5.85 -4.07 -23.86
C ARG A 145 6.71 -4.87 -22.90
N LEU A 146 6.32 -6.11 -22.69
CA LEU A 146 7.16 -7.05 -21.94
C LEU A 146 8.26 -7.58 -22.88
N ALA A 147 9.50 -7.47 -22.47
CA ALA A 147 10.65 -8.04 -23.16
C ALA A 147 11.40 -8.97 -22.22
N MET A 148 12.01 -10.01 -22.77
CA MET A 148 12.89 -10.92 -22.04
C MET A 148 14.28 -10.85 -22.67
N ALA A 149 15.28 -10.52 -21.88
CA ALA A 149 16.67 -10.47 -22.31
C ALA A 149 17.49 -11.56 -21.59
N GLY A 150 18.49 -12.09 -22.25
CA GLY A 150 19.34 -13.14 -21.69
C GLY A 150 20.67 -13.28 -22.43
N SER A 151 21.55 -14.15 -21.93
CA SER A 151 22.93 -14.33 -22.44
C SER A 151 23.04 -15.10 -23.76
N ILE A 152 21.96 -15.68 -24.24
CA ILE A 152 21.95 -16.44 -25.50
C ILE A 152 21.44 -15.58 -26.67
N PRO A 153 21.87 -15.84 -27.93
CA PRO A 153 21.44 -15.06 -29.08
C PRO A 153 19.92 -14.97 -29.25
N ALA A 154 19.19 -16.03 -28.95
CA ALA A 154 17.73 -16.08 -29.01
C ALA A 154 17.04 -15.14 -27.99
N LEU A 155 17.76 -14.62 -27.02
CA LEU A 155 17.32 -13.65 -26.01
C LEU A 155 18.05 -12.31 -26.13
N GLY A 156 18.61 -12.01 -27.31
CA GLY A 156 19.22 -10.74 -27.64
C GLY A 156 20.55 -10.44 -26.94
N ASN A 157 21.25 -11.41 -26.34
CA ASN A 157 22.53 -11.21 -25.66
C ASN A 157 22.53 -10.01 -24.70
N TRP A 158 21.49 -9.89 -23.89
CA TRP A 158 21.24 -8.77 -22.96
C TRP A 158 20.87 -7.42 -23.62
N ASP A 159 20.60 -7.38 -24.93
CA ASP A 159 20.06 -6.20 -25.58
C ASP A 159 18.53 -6.29 -25.63
N PRO A 160 17.80 -5.47 -24.83
CA PRO A 160 16.34 -5.52 -24.76
C PRO A 160 15.64 -4.99 -26.02
N ARG A 161 16.41 -4.50 -27.02
CA ARG A 161 15.87 -3.97 -28.29
C ARG A 161 15.85 -5.01 -29.41
N GLN A 162 16.38 -6.22 -29.15
CA GLN A 162 16.38 -7.34 -30.10
C GLN A 162 15.29 -8.40 -29.74
#